data_d5c83af6024252a71e23ff3964029938
#
_entry.id   d5c83af6024252a71e23ff3964029938
#
_cell.length_a   1.000
_cell.length_b   1.000
_cell.length_c   1.000
_cell.angle_alpha   90.00
_cell.angle_beta   90.00
_cell.angle_gamma   90.00
#
_symmetry.space_group_name_H-M   'P 1'
#
loop_
_entity.id
_entity.type
_entity.pdbx_description
1 polymer ?
#
loop_
_entity_poly.entity_id
_entity_poly.type
_entity_poly.pdbx_seq_one_letter_code
_entity_poly.pdbx_strand_id
1 'polypeptide(L)'
;DEKYIKTFFMINPIVKTIELPDGRTITLETGKLAKQADGSVMLRMGNTMLLATVCAAKDAVPGTDFMPLQVEYKEKYSAFGRFPGGFTKREGKASDYEILTCRLVDRALRPLFPDNFHAEVYVNIVLFSADGIDMPDALAGLAASAALAVSDIPFGGPISEVRVARIDGQFVINPTFEQLEKADMDLMVAATYDNIMMVEGEMQEVSEQDLLAAMKAAHEAIKVHCKAQMELMEEVGSTVKREYCHEENDEDLRKAVREACYDKAYAIAASGNRNKHERQDAFDAIRDEFKTQYTEEELEEKGALIDRYYHDVEKEAMRRCILDEGKRLDGRKTTEIRPIWCEVGYLPGPHGSAIFTRGETQSLTSVTLGTKLDEKIVDDVLDQHRERFLLHYNFPPYSTGEAKAQRGVGRREIGHGHLAWRALKGQIPAGYPYTVRVVSDIMESNGSSSMATVCAGTLALMDAGVAMKKPVSGIAMGLIKNAGEEKYAVLSDILGDEDHLGDMDFKVTGTRDGITATQMDIKVD
;
A
#
# COMPACT_ATOMS: atom_id res chain seq x y z
N ASP A 1 -51.02 -23.98 -3.82
CA ASP A 1 -49.76 -24.20 -3.05
C ASP A 1 -48.50 -24.14 -3.90
N GLU A 2 -48.53 -24.52 -5.18
CA GLU A 2 -47.36 -24.35 -6.07
C GLU A 2 -47.04 -22.87 -6.37
N LYS A 3 -47.99 -21.98 -6.30
CA LYS A 3 -47.79 -20.53 -6.47
C LYS A 3 -47.06 -19.89 -5.29
N TYR A 4 -47.28 -20.42 -4.08
CA TYR A 4 -46.59 -19.97 -2.86
C TYR A 4 -45.16 -20.46 -2.80
N ILE A 5 -44.88 -21.65 -3.28
CA ILE A 5 -43.51 -22.23 -3.31
C ILE A 5 -42.63 -21.49 -4.33
N LYS A 6 -43.17 -21.08 -5.50
CA LYS A 6 -42.43 -20.32 -6.51
C LYS A 6 -42.05 -18.91 -6.05
N THR A 7 -42.86 -18.25 -5.21
CA THR A 7 -42.59 -16.88 -4.75
C THR A 7 -41.52 -16.83 -3.63
N PHE A 8 -41.33 -17.91 -2.90
CA PHE A 8 -40.38 -17.96 -1.79
C PHE A 8 -38.94 -18.32 -2.20
N PHE A 9 -38.70 -18.81 -3.42
CA PHE A 9 -37.40 -19.28 -3.90
C PHE A 9 -36.86 -18.56 -5.14
N MET A 10 -37.52 -17.51 -5.61
CA MET A 10 -36.96 -16.72 -6.73
C MET A 10 -35.90 -15.76 -6.20
N ILE A 11 -34.63 -16.13 -6.39
CA ILE A 11 -33.47 -15.23 -6.23
C ILE A 11 -33.40 -14.45 -7.55
N ASN A 12 -33.57 -13.13 -7.47
CA ASN A 12 -33.40 -12.22 -8.61
C ASN A 12 -32.11 -11.41 -8.41
N PRO A 13 -30.94 -11.92 -8.82
CA PRO A 13 -29.70 -11.18 -8.74
C PRO A 13 -29.71 -10.01 -9.73
N ILE A 14 -29.06 -8.93 -9.35
CA ILE A 14 -28.75 -7.83 -10.25
C ILE A 14 -27.35 -8.12 -10.82
N VAL A 15 -27.23 -8.04 -12.14
CA VAL A 15 -25.97 -8.32 -12.85
C VAL A 15 -25.61 -7.14 -13.72
N LYS A 16 -24.40 -6.59 -13.51
CA LYS A 16 -23.81 -5.57 -14.37
C LYS A 16 -22.69 -6.18 -15.20
N THR A 17 -22.70 -5.95 -16.50
CA THR A 17 -21.66 -6.43 -17.42
C THR A 17 -20.80 -5.27 -17.89
N ILE A 18 -19.49 -5.45 -17.85
CA ILE A 18 -18.46 -4.55 -18.37
C ILE A 18 -17.86 -5.24 -19.60
N GLU A 19 -17.98 -4.61 -20.76
CA GLU A 19 -17.32 -5.07 -21.97
C GLU A 19 -15.93 -4.46 -22.09
N LEU A 20 -14.93 -5.30 -22.32
CA LEU A 20 -13.54 -4.86 -22.49
C LEU A 20 -13.24 -4.68 -23.98
N PRO A 21 -12.30 -3.79 -24.36
CA PRO A 21 -11.97 -3.51 -25.76
C PRO A 21 -11.52 -4.73 -26.57
N ASP A 22 -10.99 -5.75 -25.92
CA ASP A 22 -10.52 -7.00 -26.50
C ASP A 22 -11.60 -8.08 -26.64
N GLY A 23 -12.84 -7.75 -26.28
CA GLY A 23 -14.01 -8.64 -26.37
C GLY A 23 -14.23 -9.52 -25.15
N ARG A 24 -13.35 -9.48 -24.13
CA ARG A 24 -13.62 -10.13 -22.84
C ARG A 24 -14.65 -9.34 -22.06
N THR A 25 -15.32 -9.98 -21.12
CA THR A 25 -16.34 -9.35 -20.27
C THR A 25 -16.07 -9.60 -18.80
N ILE A 26 -16.39 -8.60 -17.97
CA ILE A 26 -16.44 -8.74 -16.51
C ILE A 26 -17.90 -8.59 -16.10
N THR A 27 -18.41 -9.50 -15.27
CA THR A 27 -19.75 -9.37 -14.68
C THR A 27 -19.65 -9.17 -13.17
N LEU A 28 -20.49 -8.28 -12.66
CA LEU A 28 -20.68 -8.00 -11.23
C LEU A 28 -22.09 -8.42 -10.87
N GLU A 29 -22.23 -9.50 -10.08
CA GLU A 29 -23.52 -10.04 -9.64
C GLU A 29 -23.71 -9.79 -8.14
N THR A 30 -24.83 -9.21 -7.75
CA THR A 30 -25.21 -8.99 -6.34
C THR A 30 -26.60 -9.52 -6.03
N GLY A 31 -26.91 -9.70 -4.74
CA GLY A 31 -28.23 -10.15 -4.27
C GLY A 31 -28.46 -11.66 -4.28
N LYS A 32 -27.44 -12.47 -4.65
CA LYS A 32 -27.54 -13.93 -4.70
C LYS A 32 -26.86 -14.61 -3.52
N LEU A 33 -25.64 -14.22 -3.21
CA LEU A 33 -24.80 -14.84 -2.19
C LEU A 33 -24.56 -13.90 -1.01
N ALA A 34 -24.25 -14.45 0.15
CA ALA A 34 -23.80 -13.73 1.34
C ALA A 34 -24.70 -12.54 1.75
N LYS A 35 -25.99 -12.76 1.79
CA LYS A 35 -27.02 -11.70 2.05
C LYS A 35 -27.01 -11.11 3.46
N GLN A 36 -26.22 -11.67 4.39
CA GLN A 36 -26.06 -11.11 5.73
C GLN A 36 -24.90 -10.13 5.82
N ALA A 37 -24.03 -10.06 4.80
CA ALA A 37 -23.02 -9.03 4.69
C ALA A 37 -23.68 -7.68 4.33
N ASP A 38 -23.08 -6.56 4.70
CA ASP A 38 -23.54 -5.22 4.32
C ASP A 38 -23.49 -5.04 2.79
N GLY A 39 -22.49 -5.63 2.13
CA GLY A 39 -22.39 -5.71 0.68
C GLY A 39 -21.73 -7.00 0.23
N SER A 40 -22.15 -7.50 -0.91
CA SER A 40 -21.65 -8.76 -1.49
C SER A 40 -21.75 -8.72 -3.01
N VAL A 41 -20.65 -9.02 -3.70
CA VAL A 41 -20.57 -9.07 -5.16
C VAL A 41 -19.77 -10.29 -5.58
N MET A 42 -20.32 -11.08 -6.50
CA MET A 42 -19.57 -12.08 -7.26
C MET A 42 -19.09 -11.44 -8.55
N LEU A 43 -17.78 -11.26 -8.67
CA LEU A 43 -17.14 -10.84 -9.90
C LEU A 43 -16.74 -12.07 -10.72
N ARG A 44 -17.01 -12.03 -12.02
CA ARG A 44 -16.59 -13.08 -12.95
C ARG A 44 -15.96 -12.48 -14.20
N MET A 45 -14.81 -13.03 -14.58
CA MET A 45 -14.15 -12.83 -15.87
C MET A 45 -13.71 -14.19 -16.42
N GLY A 46 -14.27 -14.60 -17.53
CA GLY A 46 -14.06 -15.95 -18.04
C GLY A 46 -14.51 -17.01 -17.02
N ASN A 47 -13.61 -17.89 -16.62
CA ASN A 47 -13.82 -18.88 -15.56
C ASN A 47 -13.24 -18.45 -14.20
N THR A 48 -12.68 -17.27 -14.11
CA THR A 48 -12.20 -16.70 -12.85
C THR A 48 -13.36 -16.01 -12.12
N MET A 49 -13.63 -16.44 -10.88
CA MET A 49 -14.74 -15.94 -10.07
C MET A 49 -14.27 -15.60 -8.65
N LEU A 50 -14.46 -14.35 -8.26
CA LEU A 50 -14.16 -13.81 -6.95
C LEU A 50 -15.44 -13.37 -6.23
N LEU A 51 -15.62 -13.83 -4.99
CA LEU A 51 -16.65 -13.28 -4.11
C LEU A 51 -16.00 -12.25 -3.20
N ALA A 52 -16.45 -11.01 -3.27
CA ALA A 52 -16.13 -9.97 -2.31
C ALA A 52 -17.29 -9.70 -1.38
N THR A 53 -17.02 -9.64 -0.08
CA THR A 53 -18.00 -9.27 0.95
C THR A 53 -17.43 -8.16 1.83
N VAL A 54 -18.29 -7.27 2.27
CA VAL A 54 -17.94 -6.20 3.20
C VAL A 54 -18.91 -6.18 4.37
N CYS A 55 -18.36 -6.01 5.57
CA CYS A 55 -19.12 -5.84 6.80
C CYS A 55 -18.48 -4.70 7.61
N ALA A 56 -19.30 -3.82 8.17
CA ALA A 56 -18.85 -2.79 9.08
C ALA A 56 -19.56 -2.90 10.44
N ALA A 57 -18.84 -2.61 11.51
CA ALA A 57 -19.46 -2.42 12.81
C ALA A 57 -20.46 -1.25 12.75
N LYS A 58 -21.49 -1.29 13.58
CA LYS A 58 -22.51 -0.22 13.61
C LYS A 58 -21.95 1.08 14.17
N ASP A 59 -21.11 0.96 15.18
CA ASP A 59 -20.51 2.07 15.90
C ASP A 59 -19.01 1.86 16.05
N ALA A 60 -18.28 2.95 16.25
CA ALA A 60 -16.85 2.89 16.57
C ALA A 60 -16.66 2.44 18.02
N VAL A 61 -15.53 1.79 18.30
CA VAL A 61 -15.10 1.53 19.67
C VAL A 61 -14.73 2.87 20.31
N PRO A 62 -15.23 3.18 21.52
CA PRO A 62 -14.92 4.44 22.19
C PRO A 62 -13.41 4.69 22.30
N GLY A 63 -12.97 5.89 21.95
CA GLY A 63 -11.56 6.29 21.96
C GLY A 63 -10.76 5.89 20.72
N THR A 64 -11.40 5.30 19.69
CA THR A 64 -10.77 5.05 18.40
C THR A 64 -10.77 6.33 17.55
N ASP A 65 -9.60 6.77 17.12
CA ASP A 65 -9.36 7.98 16.33
C ASP A 65 -8.97 7.70 14.87
N PHE A 66 -9.10 6.45 14.43
CA PHE A 66 -8.81 6.00 13.07
C PHE A 66 -9.83 4.94 12.63
N MET A 67 -9.92 4.68 11.34
CA MET A 67 -10.76 3.61 10.81
C MET A 67 -9.99 2.28 10.77
N PRO A 68 -10.40 1.27 11.57
CA PRO A 68 -9.82 -0.06 11.53
C PRO A 68 -10.30 -0.82 10.30
N LEU A 69 -9.55 -0.72 9.19
CA LEU A 69 -9.81 -1.48 7.97
C LEU A 69 -8.97 -2.75 7.96
N GLN A 70 -9.63 -3.89 7.73
CA GLN A 70 -8.97 -5.15 7.47
C GLN A 70 -9.40 -5.71 6.12
N VAL A 71 -8.45 -5.91 5.23
CA VAL A 71 -8.65 -6.56 3.93
C VAL A 71 -8.02 -7.94 3.97
N GLU A 72 -8.80 -8.95 3.58
CA GLU A 72 -8.37 -10.33 3.39
C GLU A 72 -8.58 -10.74 1.94
N TYR A 73 -7.57 -11.36 1.36
CA TYR A 73 -7.63 -12.00 0.05
C TYR A 73 -7.20 -13.45 0.20
N LYS A 74 -7.99 -14.36 -0.34
CA LYS A 74 -7.73 -15.79 -0.23
C LYS A 74 -8.03 -16.53 -1.52
N GLU A 75 -7.10 -17.37 -1.92
CA GLU A 75 -7.29 -18.32 -3.00
C GLU A 75 -7.53 -19.72 -2.43
N LYS A 76 -8.66 -20.35 -2.80
CA LYS A 76 -8.94 -21.73 -2.41
C LYS A 76 -8.39 -22.68 -3.44
N TYR A 77 -7.72 -23.74 -2.98
CA TYR A 77 -7.25 -24.79 -3.88
C TYR A 77 -8.39 -25.46 -4.65
N SER A 78 -9.57 -25.55 -4.04
CA SER A 78 -10.77 -26.05 -4.69
C SER A 78 -11.20 -25.21 -5.91
N ALA A 79 -10.85 -23.93 -5.97
CA ALA A 79 -11.14 -23.05 -7.11
C ALA A 79 -10.47 -23.53 -8.39
N PHE A 80 -9.35 -24.20 -8.29
CA PHE A 80 -8.58 -24.77 -9.41
C PHE A 80 -8.61 -26.30 -9.42
N GLY A 81 -9.54 -26.92 -8.69
CA GLY A 81 -9.68 -28.38 -8.60
C GLY A 81 -8.48 -29.10 -7.98
N ARG A 82 -7.73 -28.43 -7.11
CA ARG A 82 -6.54 -28.96 -6.47
C ARG A 82 -6.74 -29.21 -4.98
N PHE A 83 -5.90 -30.07 -4.40
CA PHE A 83 -5.79 -30.24 -2.97
C PHE A 83 -4.67 -29.37 -2.42
N PRO A 84 -4.87 -28.74 -1.24
CA PRO A 84 -3.76 -28.09 -0.53
C PRO A 84 -2.64 -29.06 -0.23
N GLY A 85 -1.41 -28.58 -0.27
CA GLY A 85 -0.24 -29.30 0.24
C GLY A 85 -0.33 -29.52 1.76
N GLY A 86 0.74 -30.04 2.34
CA GLY A 86 0.82 -30.29 3.75
C GLY A 86 0.02 -31.48 4.25
N PHE A 87 0.10 -31.76 5.55
CA PHE A 87 -0.45 -32.95 6.16
C PHE A 87 -1.98 -32.90 6.32
N THR A 88 -2.53 -31.77 6.71
CA THR A 88 -3.97 -31.61 7.00
C THR A 88 -4.84 -31.45 5.75
N LYS A 89 -4.24 -31.23 4.57
CA LYS A 89 -4.95 -30.99 3.31
C LYS A 89 -5.99 -29.86 3.40
N ARG A 90 -5.65 -28.83 4.15
CA ARG A 90 -6.49 -27.64 4.37
C ARG A 90 -5.65 -26.38 4.20
N GLU A 91 -6.26 -25.31 3.67
CA GLU A 91 -5.65 -24.00 3.60
C GLU A 91 -5.23 -23.53 4.99
N GLY A 92 -3.98 -23.09 5.11
CA GLY A 92 -3.36 -22.63 6.35
C GLY A 92 -3.17 -21.13 6.40
N LYS A 93 -1.93 -20.71 6.70
CA LYS A 93 -1.54 -19.30 6.66
C LYS A 93 -1.65 -18.76 5.25
N ALA A 94 -1.95 -17.47 5.14
CA ALA A 94 -1.91 -16.76 3.86
C ALA A 94 -0.50 -16.84 3.25
N SER A 95 -0.43 -17.06 1.95
CA SER A 95 0.83 -17.00 1.19
C SER A 95 1.32 -15.55 1.09
N ASP A 96 2.59 -15.36 0.76
CA ASP A 96 3.14 -14.02 0.49
C ASP A 96 2.35 -13.31 -0.62
N TYR A 97 1.96 -14.05 -1.66
CA TYR A 97 1.14 -13.54 -2.76
C TYR A 97 -0.24 -13.05 -2.30
N GLU A 98 -0.94 -13.83 -1.46
CA GLU A 98 -2.23 -13.41 -0.87
C GLU A 98 -2.06 -12.15 0.00
N ILE A 99 -0.99 -12.06 0.79
CA ILE A 99 -0.68 -10.89 1.62
C ILE A 99 -0.40 -9.66 0.76
N LEU A 100 0.37 -9.81 -0.31
CA LEU A 100 0.66 -8.71 -1.23
C LEU A 100 -0.61 -8.18 -1.92
N THR A 101 -1.50 -9.08 -2.34
CA THR A 101 -2.80 -8.71 -2.91
C THR A 101 -3.67 -7.96 -1.88
N CYS A 102 -3.75 -8.46 -0.63
CA CYS A 102 -4.43 -7.73 0.45
C CYS A 102 -3.91 -6.30 0.60
N ARG A 103 -2.59 -6.12 0.56
CA ARG A 103 -1.96 -4.81 0.73
C ARG A 103 -2.28 -3.84 -0.40
N LEU A 104 -2.31 -4.32 -1.64
CA LEU A 104 -2.68 -3.49 -2.79
C LEU A 104 -4.12 -2.99 -2.65
N VAL A 105 -5.06 -3.88 -2.33
CA VAL A 105 -6.47 -3.53 -2.15
C VAL A 105 -6.67 -2.60 -0.95
N ASP A 106 -6.03 -2.87 0.18
CA ASP A 106 -6.11 -2.00 1.38
C ASP A 106 -5.65 -0.56 1.05
N ARG A 107 -4.50 -0.42 0.39
CA ARG A 107 -3.95 0.89 0.02
C ARG A 107 -4.83 1.65 -0.98
N ALA A 108 -5.52 0.93 -1.85
CA ALA A 108 -6.45 1.51 -2.80
C ALA A 108 -7.76 1.99 -2.14
N LEU A 109 -8.27 1.23 -1.18
CA LEU A 109 -9.57 1.52 -0.54
C LEU A 109 -9.45 2.52 0.62
N ARG A 110 -8.42 2.38 1.44
CA ARG A 110 -8.27 3.11 2.71
C ARG A 110 -8.43 4.63 2.60
N PRO A 111 -7.80 5.32 1.62
CA PRO A 111 -7.91 6.78 1.50
C PRO A 111 -9.32 7.29 1.18
N LEU A 112 -10.22 6.42 0.72
CA LEU A 112 -11.56 6.79 0.27
C LEU A 112 -12.65 6.65 1.35
N PHE A 113 -12.29 6.19 2.53
CA PHE A 113 -13.19 6.26 3.67
C PHE A 113 -13.12 7.65 4.30
N PRO A 114 -14.26 8.21 4.78
CA PRO A 114 -14.25 9.50 5.47
C PRO A 114 -13.35 9.48 6.70
N ASP A 115 -12.59 10.55 6.92
CA ASP A 115 -11.66 10.67 8.05
C ASP A 115 -12.34 10.52 9.41
N ASN A 116 -13.61 10.93 9.51
CA ASN A 116 -14.43 10.86 10.72
C ASN A 116 -15.23 9.57 10.86
N PHE A 117 -15.00 8.57 10.02
CA PHE A 117 -15.60 7.24 10.11
C PHE A 117 -14.62 6.26 10.78
N HIS A 118 -14.91 5.87 12.01
CA HIS A 118 -14.01 5.07 12.85
C HIS A 118 -14.54 3.67 13.18
N ALA A 119 -15.63 3.24 12.56
CA ALA A 119 -16.13 1.88 12.72
C ALA A 119 -15.22 0.87 12.03
N GLU A 120 -15.10 -0.32 12.63
CA GLU A 120 -14.30 -1.41 12.08
C GLU A 120 -14.91 -1.93 10.79
N VAL A 121 -14.11 -2.07 9.73
CA VAL A 121 -14.54 -2.56 8.41
C VAL A 121 -13.72 -3.77 8.00
N TYR A 122 -14.41 -4.84 7.63
CA TYR A 122 -13.83 -6.07 7.09
C TYR A 122 -14.20 -6.24 5.63
N VAL A 123 -13.20 -6.38 4.78
CA VAL A 123 -13.34 -6.69 3.35
C VAL A 123 -12.73 -8.06 3.10
N ASN A 124 -13.54 -9.01 2.66
CA ASN A 124 -13.09 -10.37 2.34
C ASN A 124 -13.27 -10.64 0.86
N ILE A 125 -12.21 -11.07 0.20
CA ILE A 125 -12.18 -11.40 -1.22
C ILE A 125 -11.68 -12.84 -1.34
N VAL A 126 -12.49 -13.70 -1.92
CA VAL A 126 -12.18 -15.14 -2.03
C VAL A 126 -12.31 -15.62 -3.45
N LEU A 127 -11.29 -16.28 -3.96
CA LEU A 127 -11.30 -16.94 -5.26
C LEU A 127 -12.05 -18.29 -5.13
N PHE A 128 -13.14 -18.44 -5.89
CA PHE A 128 -13.97 -19.64 -5.91
C PHE A 128 -13.87 -20.44 -7.20
N SER A 129 -13.41 -19.85 -8.30
CA SER A 129 -13.15 -20.53 -9.57
C SER A 129 -12.01 -19.86 -10.32
N ALA A 130 -11.17 -20.66 -10.95
CA ALA A 130 -10.10 -20.20 -11.84
C ALA A 130 -9.72 -21.31 -12.82
N ASP A 131 -9.20 -20.94 -13.99
CA ASP A 131 -8.69 -21.87 -15.00
C ASP A 131 -7.19 -21.63 -15.33
N GLY A 132 -6.55 -20.67 -14.65
CA GLY A 132 -5.15 -20.32 -14.89
C GLY A 132 -4.93 -19.42 -16.10
N ILE A 133 -5.98 -18.83 -16.66
CA ILE A 133 -5.90 -17.89 -17.79
C ILE A 133 -5.88 -16.45 -17.29
N ASP A 134 -6.99 -16.00 -16.68
CA ASP A 134 -7.12 -14.65 -16.15
C ASP A 134 -6.59 -14.57 -14.72
N MET A 135 -5.88 -13.48 -14.41
CA MET A 135 -5.23 -13.28 -13.12
C MET A 135 -6.21 -12.70 -12.09
N PRO A 136 -6.52 -13.44 -11.01
CA PRO A 136 -7.55 -13.01 -10.07
C PRO A 136 -7.12 -11.81 -9.21
N ASP A 137 -5.82 -11.64 -8.92
CA ASP A 137 -5.32 -10.51 -8.14
C ASP A 137 -5.59 -9.15 -8.80
N ALA A 138 -5.54 -9.11 -10.12
CA ALA A 138 -5.86 -7.92 -10.90
C ALA A 138 -7.36 -7.51 -10.84
N LEU A 139 -8.22 -8.42 -10.38
CA LEU A 139 -9.67 -8.21 -10.26
C LEU A 139 -10.13 -7.97 -8.83
N ALA A 140 -9.25 -8.19 -7.86
CA ALA A 140 -9.57 -8.12 -6.43
C ALA A 140 -10.03 -6.72 -5.99
N GLY A 141 -9.37 -5.68 -6.45
CA GLY A 141 -9.73 -4.29 -6.14
C GLY A 141 -11.10 -3.90 -6.66
N LEU A 142 -11.43 -4.28 -7.90
CA LEU A 142 -12.76 -4.06 -8.48
C LEU A 142 -13.84 -4.81 -7.70
N ALA A 143 -13.61 -6.07 -7.34
CA ALA A 143 -14.56 -6.87 -6.58
C ALA A 143 -14.83 -6.25 -5.19
N ALA A 144 -13.80 -5.83 -4.48
CA ALA A 144 -13.90 -5.18 -3.19
C ALA A 144 -14.65 -3.84 -3.25
N SER A 145 -14.31 -3.01 -4.24
CA SER A 145 -14.98 -1.72 -4.46
C SER A 145 -16.47 -1.91 -4.82
N ALA A 146 -16.77 -2.88 -5.67
CA ALA A 146 -18.17 -3.18 -6.03
C ALA A 146 -18.99 -3.64 -4.82
N ALA A 147 -18.41 -4.45 -3.92
CA ALA A 147 -19.07 -4.84 -2.67
C ALA A 147 -19.33 -3.63 -1.76
N LEU A 148 -18.39 -2.69 -1.64
CA LEU A 148 -18.61 -1.42 -0.93
C LEU A 148 -19.67 -0.55 -1.63
N ALA A 149 -19.65 -0.50 -2.95
CA ALA A 149 -20.60 0.29 -3.74
C ALA A 149 -22.05 -0.15 -3.50
N VAL A 150 -22.32 -1.46 -3.45
CA VAL A 150 -23.68 -1.99 -3.20
C VAL A 150 -24.08 -2.02 -1.72
N SER A 151 -23.17 -1.66 -0.81
CA SER A 151 -23.42 -1.52 0.63
C SER A 151 -23.85 -0.11 0.99
N ASP A 152 -24.34 0.06 2.22
CA ASP A 152 -24.59 1.39 2.80
C ASP A 152 -23.41 1.96 3.59
N ILE A 153 -22.25 1.29 3.57
CA ILE A 153 -21.02 1.76 4.23
C ILE A 153 -20.55 3.07 3.59
N PRO A 154 -20.19 4.10 4.38
CA PRO A 154 -19.64 5.35 3.86
C PRO A 154 -18.32 5.10 3.12
N PHE A 155 -18.27 5.46 1.85
CA PHE A 155 -17.13 5.22 0.98
C PHE A 155 -17.11 6.21 -0.18
N GLY A 156 -16.00 6.92 -0.36
CA GLY A 156 -15.82 7.96 -1.39
C GLY A 156 -15.47 7.43 -2.78
N GLY A 157 -15.58 6.11 -3.02
CA GLY A 157 -15.42 5.51 -4.34
C GLY A 157 -16.64 5.69 -5.24
N PRO A 158 -16.76 4.89 -6.32
CA PRO A 158 -16.02 3.64 -6.53
C PRO A 158 -14.58 3.82 -7.01
N ILE A 159 -13.81 2.77 -6.81
CA ILE A 159 -12.50 2.58 -7.43
C ILE A 159 -12.48 1.34 -8.31
N SER A 160 -11.45 1.20 -9.11
CA SER A 160 -11.03 -0.09 -9.62
C SER A 160 -9.51 -0.20 -9.62
N GLU A 161 -9.06 -1.42 -9.76
CA GLU A 161 -7.67 -1.79 -9.90
C GLU A 161 -7.52 -2.61 -11.18
N VAL A 162 -6.51 -2.32 -11.97
CA VAL A 162 -6.15 -3.10 -13.16
C VAL A 162 -4.65 -3.37 -13.17
N ARG A 163 -4.27 -4.50 -13.76
CA ARG A 163 -2.89 -4.77 -14.15
C ARG A 163 -2.69 -4.23 -15.55
N VAL A 164 -1.61 -3.49 -15.77
CA VAL A 164 -1.15 -3.11 -17.10
C VAL A 164 0.22 -3.72 -17.36
N ALA A 165 0.35 -4.44 -18.46
CA ALA A 165 1.60 -4.98 -18.95
C ALA A 165 2.00 -4.28 -20.25
N ARG A 166 3.31 -4.18 -20.50
CA ARG A 166 3.82 -3.78 -21.82
C ARG A 166 4.47 -4.96 -22.49
N ILE A 167 3.97 -5.28 -23.69
CA ILE A 167 4.42 -6.41 -24.51
C ILE A 167 4.70 -5.88 -25.92
N ASP A 168 5.93 -5.99 -26.40
CA ASP A 168 6.36 -5.47 -27.71
C ASP A 168 5.99 -3.98 -27.90
N GLY A 169 6.13 -3.18 -26.85
CA GLY A 169 5.82 -1.76 -26.84
C GLY A 169 4.33 -1.41 -26.76
N GLN A 170 3.43 -2.39 -26.65
CA GLN A 170 1.99 -2.20 -26.56
C GLN A 170 1.50 -2.46 -25.12
N PHE A 171 0.58 -1.63 -24.64
CA PHE A 171 -0.08 -1.83 -23.35
C PHE A 171 -1.23 -2.82 -23.44
N VAL A 172 -1.24 -3.77 -22.51
CA VAL A 172 -2.31 -4.78 -22.36
C VAL A 172 -2.90 -4.64 -20.96
N ILE A 173 -4.21 -4.41 -20.89
CA ILE A 173 -4.93 -4.30 -19.62
C ILE A 173 -5.39 -5.69 -19.19
N ASN A 174 -5.15 -6.03 -17.93
CA ASN A 174 -5.44 -7.34 -17.36
C ASN A 174 -4.93 -8.48 -18.27
N PRO A 175 -3.61 -8.56 -18.48
CA PRO A 175 -3.01 -9.62 -19.30
C PRO A 175 -3.31 -10.99 -18.69
N THR A 176 -3.32 -12.02 -19.54
CA THR A 176 -3.30 -13.41 -19.09
C THR A 176 -1.94 -13.76 -18.47
N PHE A 177 -1.87 -14.87 -17.73
CA PHE A 177 -0.58 -15.37 -17.21
C PHE A 177 0.46 -15.54 -18.33
N GLU A 178 0.07 -16.13 -19.46
CA GLU A 178 0.96 -16.33 -20.61
C GLU A 178 1.45 -15.01 -21.22
N GLN A 179 0.59 -14.01 -21.30
CA GLN A 179 0.97 -12.69 -21.83
C GLN A 179 1.95 -11.99 -20.91
N LEU A 180 1.76 -12.09 -19.59
CA LEU A 180 2.61 -11.45 -18.60
C LEU A 180 4.06 -11.94 -18.66
N GLU A 181 4.30 -13.21 -18.98
CA GLU A 181 5.65 -13.77 -19.13
C GLU A 181 6.49 -13.05 -20.20
N LYS A 182 5.85 -12.44 -21.18
CA LYS A 182 6.50 -11.73 -22.30
C LYS A 182 6.64 -10.22 -22.05
N ALA A 183 6.14 -9.73 -20.92
CA ALA A 183 6.08 -8.31 -20.62
C ALA A 183 7.43 -7.76 -20.09
N ASP A 184 7.76 -6.55 -20.46
CA ASP A 184 8.87 -5.78 -19.87
C ASP A 184 8.40 -4.79 -18.80
N MET A 185 7.10 -4.71 -18.57
CA MET A 185 6.46 -3.95 -17.51
C MET A 185 5.26 -4.72 -16.97
N ASP A 186 5.17 -4.83 -15.66
CA ASP A 186 4.05 -5.36 -14.89
C ASP A 186 3.68 -4.35 -13.81
N LEU A 187 2.56 -3.65 -13.99
CA LEU A 187 2.15 -2.55 -13.15
C LEU A 187 0.72 -2.75 -12.69
N MET A 188 0.48 -2.66 -11.37
CA MET A 188 -0.85 -2.56 -10.78
C MET A 188 -1.18 -1.09 -10.55
N VAL A 189 -2.34 -0.65 -11.02
CA VAL A 189 -2.83 0.73 -10.86
C VAL A 189 -4.22 0.68 -10.28
N ALA A 190 -4.47 1.45 -9.22
CA ALA A 190 -5.79 1.69 -8.68
C ALA A 190 -6.15 3.17 -8.80
N ALA A 191 -7.39 3.44 -9.18
CA ALA A 191 -7.88 4.79 -9.37
C ALA A 191 -9.39 4.89 -9.11
N THR A 192 -9.84 6.08 -8.73
CA THR A 192 -11.23 6.50 -8.84
C THR A 192 -11.51 6.90 -10.29
N TYR A 193 -12.71 7.38 -10.56
CA TYR A 193 -13.03 7.94 -11.88
C TYR A 193 -12.09 9.11 -12.25
N ASP A 194 -11.76 9.97 -11.29
CA ASP A 194 -11.01 11.20 -11.52
C ASP A 194 -9.52 11.10 -11.18
N ASN A 195 -9.15 10.31 -10.17
CA ASN A 195 -7.82 10.36 -9.57
C ASN A 195 -7.15 8.98 -9.46
N ILE A 196 -5.86 8.91 -9.79
CA ILE A 196 -5.01 7.75 -9.52
C ILE A 196 -4.68 7.74 -8.03
N MET A 197 -4.89 6.58 -7.36
CA MET A 197 -4.71 6.44 -5.92
C MET A 197 -3.48 5.61 -5.55
N MET A 198 -3.16 4.59 -6.34
CA MET A 198 -2.08 3.65 -6.03
C MET A 198 -1.44 3.13 -7.32
N VAL A 199 -0.13 3.03 -7.32
CA VAL A 199 0.64 2.39 -8.39
C VAL A 199 1.73 1.53 -7.77
N GLU A 200 1.87 0.29 -8.21
CA GLU A 200 2.95 -0.59 -7.78
C GLU A 200 3.31 -1.58 -8.89
N GLY A 201 4.60 -1.80 -9.11
CA GLY A 201 5.02 -2.81 -10.06
C GLY A 201 6.51 -2.88 -10.30
N GLU A 202 6.84 -3.69 -11.27
CA GLU A 202 8.20 -3.95 -11.73
C GLU A 202 8.34 -3.76 -13.25
N MET A 203 9.54 -3.46 -13.67
CA MET A 203 9.82 -3.21 -15.07
C MET A 203 11.29 -3.43 -15.40
N GLN A 204 11.56 -3.62 -16.68
CA GLN A 204 12.91 -3.86 -17.19
C GLN A 204 13.53 -2.57 -17.73
N GLU A 205 13.97 -1.69 -16.79
CA GLU A 205 14.66 -0.43 -17.12
C GLU A 205 13.89 0.45 -18.11
N VAL A 206 12.60 0.69 -17.81
CA VAL A 206 11.75 1.55 -18.64
C VAL A 206 11.94 3.03 -18.29
N SER A 207 11.56 3.90 -19.23
CA SER A 207 11.61 5.36 -19.03
C SER A 207 10.44 5.84 -18.17
N GLU A 208 10.58 7.03 -17.59
CA GLU A 208 9.51 7.72 -16.86
C GLU A 208 8.31 8.01 -17.78
N GLN A 209 8.55 8.33 -19.06
CA GLN A 209 7.51 8.56 -20.05
C GLN A 209 6.68 7.31 -20.29
N ASP A 210 7.31 6.15 -20.40
CA ASP A 210 6.62 4.87 -20.58
C ASP A 210 5.79 4.50 -19.34
N LEU A 211 6.32 4.76 -18.13
CA LEU A 211 5.60 4.58 -16.88
C LEU A 211 4.34 5.45 -16.83
N LEU A 212 4.46 6.74 -17.15
CA LEU A 212 3.32 7.66 -17.21
C LEU A 212 2.28 7.25 -18.26
N ALA A 213 2.73 6.78 -19.42
CA ALA A 213 1.83 6.29 -20.48
C ALA A 213 1.06 5.05 -20.03
N ALA A 214 1.71 4.13 -19.31
CA ALA A 214 1.05 2.95 -18.73
C ALA A 214 0.00 3.33 -17.69
N MET A 215 0.31 4.27 -16.81
CA MET A 215 -0.62 4.78 -15.80
C MET A 215 -1.87 5.41 -16.45
N LYS A 216 -1.69 6.20 -17.51
CA LYS A 216 -2.80 6.78 -18.28
C LYS A 216 -3.66 5.72 -18.94
N ALA A 217 -3.06 4.72 -19.57
CA ALA A 217 -3.80 3.61 -20.19
C ALA A 217 -4.61 2.83 -19.15
N ALA A 218 -4.04 2.56 -17.97
CA ALA A 218 -4.74 1.93 -16.86
C ALA A 218 -5.91 2.77 -16.35
N HIS A 219 -5.72 4.08 -16.20
CA HIS A 219 -6.77 4.99 -15.72
C HIS A 219 -7.99 5.03 -16.67
N GLU A 220 -7.75 5.09 -17.98
CA GLU A 220 -8.85 5.04 -18.97
C GLU A 220 -9.66 3.73 -18.88
N ALA A 221 -9.00 2.60 -18.65
CA ALA A 221 -9.71 1.32 -18.41
C ALA A 221 -10.49 1.34 -17.09
N ILE A 222 -9.91 1.91 -16.03
CA ILE A 222 -10.55 2.00 -14.71
C ILE A 222 -11.80 2.88 -14.74
N LYS A 223 -11.83 3.96 -15.50
CA LYS A 223 -13.01 4.83 -15.65
C LYS A 223 -14.25 4.05 -16.10
N VAL A 224 -14.07 3.09 -17.00
CA VAL A 224 -15.17 2.22 -17.47
C VAL A 224 -15.70 1.36 -16.31
N HIS A 225 -14.81 0.82 -15.50
CA HIS A 225 -15.16 0.03 -14.30
C HIS A 225 -15.89 0.86 -13.24
N CYS A 226 -15.43 2.09 -13.00
CA CYS A 226 -16.06 3.00 -12.04
C CYS A 226 -17.47 3.39 -12.50
N LYS A 227 -17.64 3.70 -13.78
CA LYS A 227 -18.97 4.01 -14.34
C LYS A 227 -19.95 2.85 -14.18
N ALA A 228 -19.53 1.63 -14.47
CA ALA A 228 -20.36 0.44 -14.30
C ALA A 228 -20.77 0.23 -12.82
N GLN A 229 -19.89 0.50 -11.88
CA GLN A 229 -20.19 0.44 -10.45
C GLN A 229 -21.19 1.53 -10.02
N MET A 230 -21.07 2.75 -10.53
CA MET A 230 -22.03 3.82 -10.26
C MET A 230 -23.43 3.46 -10.76
N GLU A 231 -23.52 2.91 -11.96
CA GLU A 231 -24.78 2.40 -12.51
C GLU A 231 -25.34 1.25 -11.66
N LEU A 232 -24.50 0.34 -11.18
CA LEU A 232 -24.91 -0.75 -10.28
C LEU A 232 -25.44 -0.22 -8.94
N MET A 233 -24.82 0.83 -8.37
CA MET A 233 -25.32 1.48 -7.15
C MET A 233 -26.73 2.05 -7.33
N GLU A 234 -27.00 2.67 -8.47
CA GLU A 234 -28.33 3.19 -8.81
C GLU A 234 -29.35 2.05 -8.93
N GLU A 235 -29.01 0.98 -9.64
CA GLU A 235 -29.89 -0.18 -9.84
C GLU A 235 -30.22 -0.91 -8.52
N VAL A 236 -29.27 -0.97 -7.59
CA VAL A 236 -29.43 -1.57 -6.25
C VAL A 236 -30.14 -0.62 -5.27
N GLY A 237 -30.07 0.69 -5.52
CA GLY A 237 -30.59 1.73 -4.62
C GLY A 237 -29.65 2.01 -3.43
N SER A 238 -28.35 1.80 -3.57
CA SER A 238 -27.34 1.99 -2.52
C SER A 238 -26.56 3.30 -2.61
N THR A 239 -27.10 4.28 -3.31
CA THR A 239 -26.48 5.61 -3.46
C THR A 239 -26.47 6.41 -2.15
N VAL A 240 -27.43 6.12 -1.25
CA VAL A 240 -27.47 6.74 0.08
C VAL A 240 -26.75 5.85 1.07
N LYS A 241 -25.70 6.40 1.68
CA LYS A 241 -24.91 5.69 2.69
C LYS A 241 -25.47 5.93 4.09
N ARG A 242 -25.14 5.01 5.03
CA ARG A 242 -25.61 5.12 6.43
C ARG A 242 -25.13 6.41 7.09
N GLU A 243 -25.95 6.96 7.95
CA GLU A 243 -25.54 8.05 8.83
C GLU A 243 -24.68 7.51 9.98
N TYR A 244 -23.71 8.29 10.39
CA TYR A 244 -22.81 7.96 11.50
C TYR A 244 -22.35 9.25 12.21
N CYS A 245 -21.92 9.09 13.46
CA CYS A 245 -21.32 10.16 14.25
C CYS A 245 -20.23 9.53 15.13
N HIS A 246 -19.00 9.51 14.65
CA HIS A 246 -17.87 8.87 15.35
C HIS A 246 -16.88 9.89 15.94
N GLU A 247 -17.11 11.16 15.73
CA GLU A 247 -16.30 12.24 16.30
C GLU A 247 -17.17 13.27 17.01
N GLU A 248 -16.70 13.66 18.17
CA GLU A 248 -17.14 14.88 18.82
C GLU A 248 -16.22 16.02 18.44
N ASN A 249 -16.78 17.20 18.17
CA ASN A 249 -16.02 18.38 17.79
C ASN A 249 -16.38 19.55 18.70
N ASP A 250 -15.36 20.30 19.11
CA ASP A 250 -15.44 21.55 19.83
C ASP A 250 -14.67 22.62 19.07
N GLU A 251 -15.38 23.42 18.27
CA GLU A 251 -14.76 24.42 17.40
C GLU A 251 -14.12 25.58 18.17
N ASP A 252 -14.62 25.91 19.35
CA ASP A 252 -14.02 26.94 20.21
C ASP A 252 -12.69 26.44 20.77
N LEU A 253 -12.63 25.17 21.20
CA LEU A 253 -11.40 24.53 21.64
C LEU A 253 -10.39 24.39 20.48
N ARG A 254 -10.85 23.97 19.30
CA ARG A 254 -10.00 23.88 18.08
C ARG A 254 -9.32 25.21 17.78
N LYS A 255 -10.10 26.30 17.80
CA LYS A 255 -9.59 27.65 17.58
C LYS A 255 -8.59 28.07 18.67
N ALA A 256 -8.89 27.79 19.93
CA ALA A 256 -8.01 28.12 21.05
C ALA A 256 -6.65 27.40 20.94
N VAL A 257 -6.67 26.10 20.61
CA VAL A 257 -5.44 25.31 20.37
C VAL A 257 -4.63 25.92 19.23
N ARG A 258 -5.27 26.26 18.12
CA ARG A 258 -4.59 26.83 16.97
C ARG A 258 -3.95 28.19 17.29
N GLU A 259 -4.68 29.09 17.90
CA GLU A 259 -4.20 30.43 18.25
C GLU A 259 -3.04 30.39 19.26
N ALA A 260 -3.06 29.45 20.20
CA ALA A 260 -2.00 29.32 21.20
C ALA A 260 -0.75 28.59 20.71
N CYS A 261 -0.89 27.65 19.78
CA CYS A 261 0.18 26.68 19.45
C CYS A 261 0.80 26.89 18.06
N TYR A 262 0.09 27.47 17.08
CA TYR A 262 0.54 27.52 15.68
C TYR A 262 1.90 28.21 15.50
N ASP A 263 2.10 29.40 16.03
CA ASP A 263 3.34 30.16 15.84
C ASP A 263 4.53 29.46 16.49
N LYS A 264 4.31 28.81 17.65
CA LYS A 264 5.34 28.00 18.32
C LYS A 264 5.71 26.76 17.52
N ALA A 265 4.70 26.05 16.99
CA ALA A 265 4.91 24.88 16.14
C ALA A 265 5.62 25.26 14.82
N TYR A 266 5.25 26.37 14.21
CA TYR A 266 5.91 26.89 13.01
C TYR A 266 7.39 27.21 13.28
N ALA A 267 7.70 27.83 14.42
CA ALA A 267 9.08 28.14 14.80
C ALA A 267 9.95 26.86 14.94
N ILE A 268 9.40 25.78 15.49
CA ILE A 268 10.10 24.49 15.56
C ILE A 268 10.28 23.90 14.16
N ALA A 269 9.24 23.89 13.32
CA ALA A 269 9.33 23.42 11.94
C ALA A 269 10.41 24.19 11.15
N ALA A 270 10.51 25.50 11.35
CA ALA A 270 11.50 26.36 10.70
C ALA A 270 12.91 26.28 11.32
N SER A 271 13.07 25.67 12.49
CA SER A 271 14.37 25.56 13.17
C SER A 271 15.40 24.72 12.41
N GLY A 272 14.92 23.75 11.63
CA GLY A 272 15.76 22.83 10.86
C GLY A 272 16.56 21.86 11.74
N ASN A 273 16.05 21.50 12.90
CA ASN A 273 16.69 20.53 13.79
C ASN A 273 16.68 19.14 13.15
N ARG A 274 17.86 18.57 12.93
CA ARG A 274 18.04 17.25 12.31
C ARG A 274 17.72 16.10 13.26
N ASN A 275 17.81 16.30 14.57
CA ASN A 275 17.53 15.26 15.56
C ASN A 275 16.02 15.05 15.69
N LYS A 276 15.56 13.87 15.32
CA LYS A 276 14.13 13.49 15.35
C LYS A 276 13.56 13.58 16.76
N HIS A 277 14.26 13.04 17.77
CA HIS A 277 13.76 12.99 19.15
C HIS A 277 13.67 14.39 19.75
N GLU A 278 14.72 15.21 19.61
CA GLU A 278 14.69 16.60 20.11
C GLU A 278 13.57 17.43 19.45
N ARG A 279 13.32 17.21 18.16
CA ARG A 279 12.24 17.88 17.44
C ARG A 279 10.88 17.44 17.97
N GLN A 280 10.68 16.13 18.17
CA GLN A 280 9.45 15.59 18.73
C GLN A 280 9.21 16.09 20.16
N ASP A 281 10.23 16.06 21.01
CA ASP A 281 10.16 16.58 22.39
C ASP A 281 9.75 18.06 22.41
N ALA A 282 10.25 18.84 21.44
CA ALA A 282 9.91 20.25 21.32
C ALA A 282 8.45 20.47 20.89
N PHE A 283 7.93 19.66 19.98
CA PHE A 283 6.50 19.69 19.62
C PHE A 283 5.61 19.25 20.77
N ASP A 284 5.97 18.16 21.46
CA ASP A 284 5.21 17.66 22.60
C ASP A 284 5.18 18.68 23.75
N ALA A 285 6.25 19.42 23.97
CA ALA A 285 6.31 20.47 25.00
C ALA A 285 5.30 21.60 24.77
N ILE A 286 5.01 21.95 23.52
CA ILE A 286 3.96 22.97 23.19
C ILE A 286 2.58 22.46 23.57
N ARG A 287 2.25 21.22 23.23
CA ARG A 287 0.99 20.57 23.59
C ARG A 287 0.81 20.50 25.10
N ASP A 288 1.84 20.04 25.79
CA ASP A 288 1.81 19.86 27.23
C ASP A 288 1.72 21.22 27.97
N GLU A 289 2.39 22.27 27.49
CA GLU A 289 2.22 23.64 27.97
C GLU A 289 0.78 24.12 27.83
N PHE A 290 0.15 23.87 26.67
CA PHE A 290 -1.26 24.23 26.47
C PHE A 290 -2.18 23.50 27.44
N LYS A 291 -1.93 22.21 27.70
CA LYS A 291 -2.71 21.40 28.65
C LYS A 291 -2.63 21.89 30.09
N THR A 292 -1.58 22.61 30.48
CA THR A 292 -1.44 23.15 31.86
C THR A 292 -2.54 24.17 32.26
N GLN A 293 -3.28 24.67 31.29
CA GLN A 293 -4.40 25.60 31.53
C GLN A 293 -5.68 24.90 32.05
N TYR A 294 -5.73 23.59 32.01
CA TYR A 294 -6.87 22.75 32.33
C TYR A 294 -6.61 21.95 33.61
N THR A 295 -7.66 21.67 34.37
CA THR A 295 -7.61 20.75 35.51
C THR A 295 -7.54 19.30 35.05
N GLU A 296 -7.18 18.38 35.96
CA GLU A 296 -7.15 16.95 35.64
C GLU A 296 -8.53 16.44 35.19
N GLU A 297 -9.61 16.90 35.81
CA GLU A 297 -10.99 16.53 35.45
C GLU A 297 -11.36 17.03 34.03
N GLU A 298 -10.98 18.26 33.68
CA GLU A 298 -11.19 18.80 32.34
C GLU A 298 -10.35 18.09 31.27
N LEU A 299 -9.16 17.62 31.62
CA LEU A 299 -8.29 16.85 30.71
C LEU A 299 -8.81 15.43 30.49
N GLU A 300 -9.51 14.83 31.46
CA GLU A 300 -10.20 13.55 31.22
C GLU A 300 -11.28 13.69 30.13
N GLU A 301 -11.95 14.83 30.06
CA GLU A 301 -12.99 15.11 29.08
C GLU A 301 -12.42 15.63 27.74
N LYS A 302 -11.49 16.60 27.79
CA LYS A 302 -11.02 17.36 26.62
C LYS A 302 -9.64 16.95 26.09
N GLY A 303 -8.89 16.17 26.86
CA GLY A 303 -7.49 15.85 26.54
C GLY A 303 -7.31 15.22 25.16
N ALA A 304 -8.16 14.27 24.79
CA ALA A 304 -8.11 13.62 23.48
C ALA A 304 -8.43 14.60 22.34
N LEU A 305 -9.35 15.52 22.53
CA LEU A 305 -9.67 16.57 21.56
C LEU A 305 -8.50 17.55 21.40
N ILE A 306 -7.87 17.94 22.51
CA ILE A 306 -6.67 18.81 22.48
C ILE A 306 -5.55 18.13 21.67
N ASP A 307 -5.29 16.85 21.91
CA ASP A 307 -4.27 16.09 21.18
C ASP A 307 -4.56 16.06 19.68
N ARG A 308 -5.80 15.79 19.29
CA ARG A 308 -6.22 15.77 17.89
C ARG A 308 -6.08 17.14 17.23
N TYR A 309 -6.58 18.19 17.84
CA TYR A 309 -6.49 19.56 17.29
C TYR A 309 -5.06 20.07 17.26
N TYR A 310 -4.23 19.70 18.26
CA TYR A 310 -2.82 20.04 18.24
C TYR A 310 -2.09 19.32 17.10
N HIS A 311 -2.39 18.04 16.86
CA HIS A 311 -1.82 17.32 15.73
C HIS A 311 -2.15 17.99 14.39
N ASP A 312 -3.37 18.48 14.20
CA ASP A 312 -3.76 19.25 13.01
C ASP A 312 -2.97 20.55 12.88
N VAL A 313 -2.74 21.25 13.99
CA VAL A 313 -1.92 22.47 14.02
C VAL A 313 -0.46 22.19 13.69
N GLU A 314 0.11 21.14 14.25
CA GLU A 314 1.47 20.68 13.97
C GLU A 314 1.62 20.34 12.48
N LYS A 315 0.69 19.56 11.93
CA LYS A 315 0.64 19.22 10.51
C LYS A 315 0.56 20.47 9.62
N GLU A 316 -0.33 21.39 9.93
CA GLU A 316 -0.47 22.65 9.17
C GLU A 316 0.82 23.47 9.22
N ALA A 317 1.43 23.64 10.39
CA ALA A 317 2.65 24.42 10.58
C ALA A 317 3.82 23.83 9.77
N MET A 318 4.02 22.51 9.82
CA MET A 318 5.07 21.83 9.07
C MET A 318 4.87 21.95 7.55
N ARG A 319 3.66 21.73 7.07
CA ARG A 319 3.32 21.85 5.63
C ARG A 319 3.51 23.27 5.13
N ARG A 320 3.05 24.28 5.88
CA ARG A 320 3.22 25.69 5.53
C ARG A 320 4.69 26.12 5.49
N CYS A 321 5.49 25.69 6.43
CA CYS A 321 6.92 25.98 6.43
C CYS A 321 7.60 25.46 5.15
N ILE A 322 7.29 24.24 4.72
CA ILE A 322 7.83 23.67 3.48
C ILE A 322 7.34 24.43 2.26
N LEU A 323 6.04 24.72 2.17
CA LEU A 323 5.44 25.40 1.02
C LEU A 323 5.89 26.87 0.90
N ASP A 324 5.98 27.58 2.01
CA ASP A 324 6.22 29.04 2.00
C ASP A 324 7.71 29.37 1.98
N GLU A 325 8.54 28.62 2.69
CA GLU A 325 9.98 28.88 2.80
C GLU A 325 10.85 27.91 1.99
N GLY A 326 10.29 26.81 1.48
CA GLY A 326 11.05 25.75 0.81
C GLY A 326 12.04 25.06 1.75
N LYS A 327 11.80 25.13 3.06
CA LYS A 327 12.66 24.59 4.11
C LYS A 327 12.00 23.40 4.78
N ARG A 328 12.71 22.30 4.84
CA ARG A 328 12.23 21.06 5.44
C ARG A 328 12.51 21.01 6.93
N LEU A 329 11.88 20.07 7.63
CA LEU A 329 11.97 19.92 9.09
C LEU A 329 13.40 19.76 9.59
N ASP A 330 14.26 19.10 8.83
CA ASP A 330 15.68 18.89 9.14
C ASP A 330 16.62 19.97 8.53
N GLY A 331 16.04 21.04 7.97
CA GLY A 331 16.76 22.18 7.38
C GLY A 331 17.22 21.98 5.96
N ARG A 332 16.95 20.81 5.34
CA ARG A 332 17.27 20.58 3.92
C ARG A 332 16.38 21.40 2.99
N LYS A 333 16.85 21.63 1.77
CA LYS A 333 16.03 22.05 0.63
C LYS A 333 15.23 20.87 0.10
N THR A 334 14.22 21.15 -0.72
CA THR A 334 13.32 20.13 -1.26
C THR A 334 14.02 19.03 -2.08
N THR A 335 15.14 19.34 -2.73
CA THR A 335 15.90 18.43 -3.59
C THR A 335 17.10 17.77 -2.93
N GLU A 336 17.39 18.09 -1.66
CA GLU A 336 18.56 17.57 -0.96
C GLU A 336 18.30 16.17 -0.38
N ILE A 337 19.31 15.31 -0.53
CA ILE A 337 19.34 13.96 0.04
C ILE A 337 20.15 14.00 1.34
N ARG A 338 19.74 13.25 2.35
CA ARG A 338 20.51 13.10 3.60
C ARG A 338 21.89 12.49 3.35
N PRO A 339 22.88 12.77 4.20
CA PRO A 339 24.21 12.20 4.07
C PRO A 339 24.16 10.66 4.02
N ILE A 340 24.91 10.09 3.06
CA ILE A 340 25.02 8.64 2.88
C ILE A 340 26.39 8.19 3.34
N TRP A 341 26.41 7.11 4.13
CA TRP A 341 27.60 6.38 4.50
C TRP A 341 27.41 4.88 4.26
N CYS A 342 28.40 4.21 3.72
CA CYS A 342 28.34 2.78 3.40
C CYS A 342 29.63 2.07 3.81
N GLU A 343 29.50 0.80 4.19
CA GLU A 343 30.62 -0.12 4.42
C GLU A 343 30.26 -1.49 3.86
N VAL A 344 31.21 -2.15 3.21
CA VAL A 344 31.06 -3.53 2.69
C VAL A 344 31.99 -4.47 3.42
N GLY A 345 31.69 -5.78 3.40
CA GLY A 345 32.52 -6.79 4.05
C GLY A 345 32.52 -6.71 5.58
N TYR A 346 31.50 -6.08 6.18
CA TYR A 346 31.45 -5.88 7.63
C TYR A 346 31.26 -7.19 8.41
N LEU A 347 30.42 -8.11 7.89
CA LEU A 347 30.16 -9.41 8.52
C LEU A 347 31.09 -10.48 7.96
N PRO A 348 31.88 -11.17 8.81
CA PRO A 348 32.85 -12.16 8.31
C PRO A 348 32.25 -13.52 7.93
N GLY A 349 31.03 -13.82 8.38
CA GLY A 349 30.40 -15.14 8.16
C GLY A 349 29.64 -15.29 6.84
N PRO A 350 28.83 -14.32 6.40
CA PRO A 350 28.14 -14.37 5.12
C PRO A 350 29.10 -14.31 3.92
N HIS A 351 28.58 -14.63 2.74
CA HIS A 351 29.37 -14.52 1.50
C HIS A 351 29.56 -13.08 1.02
N GLY A 352 28.65 -12.18 1.42
CA GLY A 352 28.76 -10.75 1.23
C GLY A 352 27.93 -10.02 2.25
N SER A 353 28.30 -8.78 2.58
CA SER A 353 27.57 -7.94 3.51
C SER A 353 27.79 -6.45 3.24
N ALA A 354 26.81 -5.64 3.60
CA ALA A 354 26.93 -4.20 3.53
C ALA A 354 26.13 -3.50 4.64
N ILE A 355 26.66 -2.39 5.10
CA ILE A 355 25.92 -1.40 5.87
C ILE A 355 25.64 -0.24 4.92
N PHE A 356 24.38 0.18 4.86
CA PHE A 356 23.96 1.39 4.19
C PHE A 356 23.25 2.30 5.16
N THR A 357 23.73 3.53 5.27
CA THR A 357 23.15 4.56 6.15
C THR A 357 22.81 5.79 5.34
N ARG A 358 21.59 6.30 5.51
CA ARG A 358 21.12 7.56 4.94
C ARG A 358 20.45 8.38 6.04
N GLY A 359 21.20 9.34 6.59
CA GLY A 359 20.78 10.04 7.80
C GLY A 359 20.49 9.08 8.93
N GLU A 360 19.29 9.10 9.46
CA GLU A 360 18.79 8.24 10.55
C GLU A 360 18.05 6.99 10.02
N THR A 361 18.43 6.48 8.85
CA THR A 361 17.93 5.21 8.31
C THR A 361 19.09 4.32 7.93
N GLN A 362 19.15 3.12 8.50
CA GLN A 362 20.28 2.21 8.35
C GLN A 362 19.80 0.77 8.13
N SER A 363 20.42 0.11 7.16
CA SER A 363 20.25 -1.34 6.90
C SER A 363 21.60 -2.04 7.01
N LEU A 364 21.61 -3.16 7.73
CA LEU A 364 22.66 -4.15 7.69
C LEU A 364 22.16 -5.32 6.84
N THR A 365 22.78 -5.53 5.69
CA THR A 365 22.33 -6.53 4.72
C THR A 365 23.41 -7.58 4.51
N SER A 366 23.01 -8.84 4.49
CA SER A 366 23.85 -10.00 4.20
C SER A 366 23.39 -10.75 2.98
N VAL A 367 24.32 -11.40 2.29
CA VAL A 367 24.08 -12.27 1.13
C VAL A 367 24.65 -13.65 1.40
N THR A 368 23.83 -14.66 1.18
CA THR A 368 24.21 -16.07 1.21
C THR A 368 24.01 -16.68 -0.17
N LEU A 369 25.01 -17.41 -0.64
CA LEU A 369 24.98 -18.15 -1.90
C LEU A 369 24.80 -19.63 -1.58
N GLY A 370 23.78 -20.23 -2.15
CA GLY A 370 23.42 -21.63 -1.95
C GLY A 370 23.43 -22.45 -3.23
N THR A 371 23.04 -23.68 -3.09
CA THR A 371 22.92 -24.65 -4.18
C THR A 371 21.50 -24.70 -4.75
N LYS A 372 21.25 -25.54 -5.72
CA LYS A 372 19.90 -25.82 -6.24
C LYS A 372 18.95 -26.38 -5.19
N LEU A 373 19.48 -27.03 -4.15
CA LEU A 373 18.67 -27.59 -3.06
C LEU A 373 18.08 -26.50 -2.13
N ASP A 374 18.67 -25.31 -2.18
CA ASP A 374 18.27 -24.15 -1.38
C ASP A 374 17.22 -23.28 -2.07
N GLU A 375 16.80 -23.63 -3.30
CA GLU A 375 15.74 -22.93 -4.02
C GLU A 375 14.43 -22.96 -3.23
N LYS A 376 13.75 -21.82 -3.10
CA LYS A 376 12.42 -21.74 -2.50
C LYS A 376 11.40 -22.41 -3.42
N ILE A 377 10.62 -23.31 -2.88
CA ILE A 377 9.47 -23.90 -3.57
C ILE A 377 8.27 -22.98 -3.33
N VAL A 378 7.73 -22.42 -4.39
CA VAL A 378 6.44 -21.73 -4.40
C VAL A 378 5.39 -22.72 -4.85
N ASP A 379 4.39 -22.96 -3.99
CA ASP A 379 3.26 -23.86 -4.24
C ASP A 379 1.96 -23.13 -3.90
N ASP A 380 1.65 -22.12 -4.69
CA ASP A 380 0.41 -21.37 -4.60
C ASP A 380 -0.68 -22.00 -5.49
N VAL A 381 -1.92 -21.54 -5.38
CA VAL A 381 -3.07 -22.16 -6.05
C VAL A 381 -2.89 -22.19 -7.57
N LEU A 382 -2.45 -21.08 -8.16
CA LEU A 382 -2.31 -20.89 -9.60
C LEU A 382 -0.86 -20.86 -10.07
N ASP A 383 0.09 -20.79 -9.15
CA ASP A 383 1.51 -20.66 -9.46
C ASP A 383 2.35 -21.69 -8.72
N GLN A 384 3.13 -22.46 -9.47
CA GLN A 384 4.06 -23.44 -8.94
C GLN A 384 5.40 -23.28 -9.63
N HIS A 385 6.38 -22.79 -8.90
CA HIS A 385 7.74 -22.64 -9.44
C HIS A 385 8.81 -22.75 -8.34
N ARG A 386 10.06 -22.62 -8.73
CA ARG A 386 11.20 -22.52 -7.85
C ARG A 386 11.86 -21.15 -8.00
N GLU A 387 12.07 -20.49 -6.89
CA GLU A 387 12.77 -19.22 -6.83
C GLU A 387 14.23 -19.42 -6.46
N ARG A 388 15.12 -18.78 -7.21
CA ARG A 388 16.57 -18.80 -7.00
C ARG A 388 17.12 -17.51 -6.42
N PHE A 389 16.35 -16.43 -6.45
CA PHE A 389 16.68 -15.15 -5.86
C PHE A 389 15.66 -14.82 -4.78
N LEU A 390 16.11 -14.77 -3.53
CA LEU A 390 15.29 -14.54 -2.35
C LEU A 390 15.73 -13.26 -1.68
N LEU A 391 14.78 -12.43 -1.23
CA LEU A 391 15.05 -11.25 -0.41
C LEU A 391 14.09 -11.20 0.77
N HIS A 392 14.66 -11.17 1.97
CA HIS A 392 13.92 -11.06 3.22
C HIS A 392 14.27 -9.74 3.91
N TYR A 393 13.25 -9.06 4.36
CA TYR A 393 13.32 -7.78 5.05
C TYR A 393 12.80 -7.93 6.47
N ASN A 394 13.58 -7.49 7.44
CA ASN A 394 13.24 -7.53 8.84
C ASN A 394 13.22 -6.12 9.43
N PHE A 395 12.15 -5.82 10.17
CA PHE A 395 11.95 -4.53 10.82
C PHE A 395 11.77 -4.72 12.33
N PRO A 396 12.87 -4.91 13.07
CA PRO A 396 12.80 -5.15 14.51
C PRO A 396 12.41 -3.88 15.28
N PRO A 397 11.74 -4.01 16.45
CA PRO A 397 11.29 -2.85 17.24
C PRO A 397 12.39 -1.87 17.63
N TYR A 398 13.60 -2.34 17.85
CA TYR A 398 14.73 -1.45 18.19
C TYR A 398 15.10 -0.46 17.07
N SER A 399 14.70 -0.73 15.82
CA SER A 399 14.96 0.19 14.70
C SER A 399 14.23 1.53 14.83
N THR A 400 13.19 1.57 15.63
CA THR A 400 12.44 2.78 16.00
C THR A 400 12.54 3.13 17.48
N GLY A 401 13.36 2.40 18.24
CA GLY A 401 13.55 2.60 19.69
C GLY A 401 12.42 2.05 20.54
N GLU A 402 11.54 1.20 19.98
CA GLU A 402 10.41 0.64 20.72
C GLU A 402 10.81 -0.52 21.63
N ALA A 403 10.43 -0.45 22.91
CA ALA A 403 10.63 -1.49 23.90
C ALA A 403 9.51 -2.54 23.83
N LYS A 404 9.54 -3.40 22.81
CA LYS A 404 8.59 -4.50 22.66
C LYS A 404 9.24 -5.77 22.14
N ALA A 405 8.59 -6.90 22.37
CA ALA A 405 9.05 -8.18 21.85
C ALA A 405 8.97 -8.24 20.33
N GLN A 406 10.01 -8.77 19.70
CA GLN A 406 9.98 -9.07 18.26
C GLN A 406 9.00 -10.20 18.00
N ARG A 407 8.03 -9.97 17.14
CA ARG A 407 7.06 -10.96 16.67
C ARG A 407 7.52 -11.56 15.34
N GLY A 408 6.78 -12.54 14.83
CA GLY A 408 7.02 -13.05 13.48
C GLY A 408 6.82 -11.99 12.39
N VAL A 409 7.18 -12.34 11.17
CA VAL A 409 7.11 -11.47 10.00
C VAL A 409 5.68 -10.98 9.76
N GLY A 410 5.50 -9.67 9.71
CA GLY A 410 4.22 -9.01 9.46
C GLY A 410 3.97 -8.70 7.97
N ARG A 411 2.74 -8.29 7.65
CA ARG A 411 2.34 -7.93 6.28
C ARG A 411 3.21 -6.79 5.68
N ARG A 412 3.59 -5.82 6.52
CA ARG A 412 4.44 -4.70 6.10
C ARG A 412 5.83 -5.17 5.67
N GLU A 413 6.42 -6.08 6.42
CA GLU A 413 7.75 -6.63 6.13
C GLU A 413 7.74 -7.42 4.82
N ILE A 414 6.70 -8.20 4.56
CA ILE A 414 6.51 -8.90 3.29
C ILE A 414 6.42 -7.90 2.13
N GLY A 415 5.64 -6.84 2.27
CA GLY A 415 5.49 -5.81 1.23
C GLY A 415 6.77 -5.06 0.94
N HIS A 416 7.51 -4.63 1.96
CA HIS A 416 8.79 -3.93 1.81
C HIS A 416 9.88 -4.84 1.22
N GLY A 417 9.94 -6.08 1.66
CA GLY A 417 10.86 -7.08 1.10
C GLY A 417 10.57 -7.36 -0.37
N HIS A 418 9.30 -7.46 -0.73
CA HIS A 418 8.89 -7.72 -2.11
C HIS A 418 9.22 -6.54 -3.06
N LEU A 419 9.06 -5.31 -2.61
CA LEU A 419 9.46 -4.14 -3.39
C LEU A 419 10.97 -4.15 -3.68
N ALA A 420 11.80 -4.45 -2.69
CA ALA A 420 13.25 -4.57 -2.88
C ALA A 420 13.61 -5.78 -3.75
N TRP A 421 12.92 -6.90 -3.61
CA TRP A 421 13.08 -8.07 -4.46
C TRP A 421 12.79 -7.76 -5.93
N ARG A 422 11.68 -7.07 -6.23
CA ARG A 422 11.34 -6.60 -7.59
C ARG A 422 12.41 -5.68 -8.16
N ALA A 423 12.95 -4.79 -7.34
CA ALA A 423 13.97 -3.84 -7.75
C ALA A 423 15.27 -4.52 -8.21
N LEU A 424 15.65 -5.60 -7.57
CA LEU A 424 16.98 -6.24 -7.73
C LEU A 424 16.97 -7.48 -8.61
N LYS A 425 15.89 -8.27 -8.63
CA LYS A 425 15.87 -9.60 -9.27
C LYS A 425 16.28 -9.58 -10.76
N GLY A 426 15.87 -8.55 -11.49
CA GLY A 426 16.17 -8.38 -12.91
C GLY A 426 17.65 -8.15 -13.22
N GLN A 427 18.44 -7.78 -12.22
CA GLN A 427 19.87 -7.51 -12.35
C GLN A 427 20.75 -8.75 -12.05
N ILE A 428 20.16 -9.82 -11.54
CA ILE A 428 20.87 -11.10 -11.40
C ILE A 428 21.00 -11.72 -12.79
N PRO A 429 22.22 -12.09 -13.21
CA PRO A 429 22.44 -12.64 -14.55
C PRO A 429 21.64 -13.92 -14.79
N ALA A 430 21.07 -14.08 -15.98
CA ALA A 430 20.46 -15.33 -16.39
C ALA A 430 21.51 -16.46 -16.33
N GLY A 431 21.13 -17.60 -15.74
CA GLY A 431 22.05 -18.73 -15.59
C GLY A 431 23.09 -18.58 -14.48
N TYR A 432 22.99 -17.58 -13.61
CA TYR A 432 23.84 -17.50 -12.41
C TYR A 432 23.78 -18.80 -11.62
N PRO A 433 24.94 -19.42 -11.28
CA PRO A 433 24.95 -20.82 -10.84
C PRO A 433 24.40 -21.06 -9.42
N TYR A 434 24.34 -20.01 -8.59
CA TYR A 434 23.93 -20.14 -7.19
C TYR A 434 22.51 -19.67 -6.95
N THR A 435 21.87 -20.25 -5.94
CA THR A 435 20.70 -19.67 -5.27
C THR A 435 21.19 -18.53 -4.39
N VAL A 436 20.55 -17.38 -4.50
CA VAL A 436 20.97 -16.15 -3.81
C VAL A 436 19.91 -15.77 -2.77
N ARG A 437 20.32 -15.62 -1.51
CA ARG A 437 19.47 -15.08 -0.45
C ARG A 437 20.03 -13.77 0.09
N VAL A 438 19.27 -12.71 -0.03
CA VAL A 438 19.54 -11.41 0.59
C VAL A 438 18.70 -11.28 1.85
N VAL A 439 19.32 -10.89 2.96
CA VAL A 439 18.61 -10.59 4.22
C VAL A 439 18.96 -9.18 4.64
N SER A 440 17.96 -8.31 4.71
CA SER A 440 18.10 -6.94 5.15
C SER A 440 17.49 -6.76 6.53
N ASP A 441 18.33 -6.47 7.51
CA ASP A 441 17.91 -6.13 8.86
C ASP A 441 17.99 -4.61 9.04
N ILE A 442 16.87 -3.98 9.36
CA ILE A 442 16.82 -2.54 9.58
C ILE A 442 17.29 -2.24 10.99
N MET A 443 18.38 -1.47 11.08
CA MET A 443 19.02 -1.09 12.34
C MET A 443 18.43 0.20 12.90
N GLU A 444 18.08 1.13 12.01
CA GLU A 444 17.51 2.43 12.36
C GLU A 444 16.57 2.88 11.24
N SER A 445 15.44 3.54 11.57
CA SER A 445 14.46 3.98 10.59
C SER A 445 13.86 5.35 10.88
N ASN A 446 14.09 6.27 9.95
CA ASN A 446 13.40 7.56 9.85
C ASN A 446 13.17 7.92 8.37
N GLY A 447 12.23 7.22 7.75
CA GLY A 447 11.86 7.38 6.33
C GLY A 447 12.54 6.40 5.39
N SER A 448 11.70 5.68 4.66
CA SER A 448 12.02 4.72 3.59
C SER A 448 13.16 3.73 3.86
N SER A 449 12.93 2.84 4.81
CA SER A 449 13.82 1.70 5.07
C SER A 449 13.85 0.68 3.91
N SER A 450 12.76 0.57 3.12
CA SER A 450 12.73 -0.28 1.92
C SER A 450 13.73 0.19 0.84
N MET A 451 13.88 1.50 0.66
CA MET A 451 14.87 2.04 -0.29
C MET A 451 16.29 1.90 0.24
N ALA A 452 16.49 1.99 1.54
CA ALA A 452 17.78 1.62 2.16
C ALA A 452 18.13 0.14 1.91
N THR A 453 17.13 -0.75 1.96
CA THR A 453 17.29 -2.17 1.63
C THR A 453 17.71 -2.39 0.18
N VAL A 454 17.16 -1.66 -0.77
CA VAL A 454 17.56 -1.73 -2.19
C VAL A 454 19.02 -1.35 -2.36
N CYS A 455 19.44 -0.24 -1.76
CA CYS A 455 20.83 0.23 -1.84
C CYS A 455 21.80 -0.72 -1.13
N ALA A 456 21.48 -1.15 0.09
CA ALA A 456 22.29 -2.10 0.84
C ALA A 456 22.35 -3.47 0.14
N GLY A 457 21.25 -3.93 -0.43
CA GLY A 457 21.17 -5.17 -1.20
C GLY A 457 22.08 -5.16 -2.43
N THR A 458 22.11 -4.07 -3.17
CA THR A 458 23.04 -3.87 -4.28
C THR A 458 24.48 -4.00 -3.81
N LEU A 459 24.85 -3.29 -2.76
CA LEU A 459 26.22 -3.31 -2.21
C LEU A 459 26.61 -4.72 -1.73
N ALA A 460 25.74 -5.38 -0.99
CA ALA A 460 26.00 -6.72 -0.45
C ALA A 460 26.09 -7.80 -1.55
N LEU A 461 25.27 -7.70 -2.59
CA LEU A 461 25.36 -8.58 -3.77
C LEU A 461 26.69 -8.41 -4.50
N MET A 462 27.15 -7.19 -4.68
CA MET A 462 28.43 -6.90 -5.29
C MET A 462 29.60 -7.38 -4.41
N ASP A 463 29.52 -7.20 -3.09
CA ASP A 463 30.48 -7.70 -2.11
C ASP A 463 30.57 -9.25 -2.13
N ALA A 464 29.45 -9.94 -2.33
CA ALA A 464 29.40 -11.38 -2.49
C ALA A 464 29.96 -11.89 -3.83
N GLY A 465 30.38 -10.99 -4.71
CA GLY A 465 30.88 -11.34 -6.04
C GLY A 465 29.78 -11.74 -7.06
N VAL A 466 28.53 -11.40 -6.78
CA VAL A 466 27.46 -11.57 -7.77
C VAL A 466 27.66 -10.56 -8.89
N ALA A 467 27.85 -11.05 -10.12
CA ALA A 467 28.06 -10.23 -11.29
C ALA A 467 26.72 -9.58 -11.75
N MET A 468 26.20 -8.65 -10.95
CA MET A 468 25.00 -7.90 -11.32
C MET A 468 25.16 -7.23 -12.67
N LYS A 469 24.11 -7.21 -13.48
CA LYS A 469 24.14 -6.52 -14.78
C LYS A 469 24.44 -5.04 -14.61
N LYS A 470 23.76 -4.40 -13.64
CA LYS A 470 23.94 -2.99 -13.28
C LYS A 470 23.63 -2.77 -11.81
N PRO A 471 24.26 -1.78 -11.16
CA PRO A 471 23.86 -1.35 -9.83
C PRO A 471 22.46 -0.74 -9.83
N VAL A 472 21.69 -1.02 -8.78
CA VAL A 472 20.35 -0.45 -8.55
C VAL A 472 20.39 0.44 -7.31
N SER A 473 19.79 1.61 -7.40
CA SER A 473 19.50 2.46 -6.25
C SER A 473 18.01 2.73 -6.15
N GLY A 474 17.59 3.26 -5.00
CA GLY A 474 16.20 3.62 -4.77
C GLY A 474 16.08 4.84 -3.86
N ILE A 475 15.02 5.60 -4.05
CA ILE A 475 14.71 6.80 -3.29
C ILE A 475 13.21 6.90 -3.02
N ALA A 476 12.83 7.48 -1.88
CA ALA A 476 11.46 7.87 -1.60
C ALA A 476 11.28 9.37 -1.80
N MET A 477 10.33 9.71 -2.65
CA MET A 477 9.89 11.06 -2.96
C MET A 477 8.57 11.35 -2.25
N GLY A 478 8.28 12.62 -2.00
CA GLY A 478 7.01 13.06 -1.44
C GLY A 478 6.45 14.26 -2.17
N LEU A 479 5.16 14.49 -1.99
CA LEU A 479 4.45 15.66 -2.50
C LEU A 479 3.68 16.31 -1.36
N ILE A 480 3.77 17.63 -1.28
CA ILE A 480 2.91 18.45 -0.41
C ILE A 480 2.20 19.48 -1.29
N LYS A 481 0.87 19.49 -1.23
CA LYS A 481 0.01 20.42 -1.95
C LYS A 481 -1.22 20.74 -1.10
N ASN A 482 -1.55 22.00 -0.93
CA ASN A 482 -2.79 22.36 -0.26
C ASN A 482 -3.96 22.40 -1.26
N ALA A 483 -5.12 21.93 -0.81
CA ALA A 483 -6.34 21.96 -1.61
C ALA A 483 -6.68 23.41 -2.02
N GLY A 484 -7.00 23.60 -3.30
CA GLY A 484 -7.33 24.91 -3.86
C GLY A 484 -6.14 25.84 -4.11
N GLU A 485 -4.91 25.42 -3.83
CA GLU A 485 -3.69 26.19 -4.12
C GLU A 485 -2.95 25.61 -5.33
N GLU A 486 -2.37 26.48 -6.15
CA GLU A 486 -1.48 26.06 -7.25
C GLU A 486 -0.10 25.64 -6.74
N LYS A 487 0.28 26.12 -5.55
CA LYS A 487 1.60 25.88 -4.96
C LYS A 487 1.73 24.48 -4.44
N TYR A 488 2.80 23.80 -4.81
CA TYR A 488 3.16 22.46 -4.32
C TYR A 488 4.67 22.35 -4.11
N ALA A 489 5.08 21.36 -3.34
CA ALA A 489 6.47 21.00 -3.12
C ALA A 489 6.69 19.50 -3.35
N VAL A 490 7.69 19.19 -4.20
CA VAL A 490 8.17 17.82 -4.38
C VAL A 490 9.43 17.65 -3.55
N LEU A 491 9.44 16.62 -2.67
CA LEU A 491 10.51 16.38 -1.73
C LEU A 491 11.30 15.13 -2.12
N SER A 492 12.63 15.24 -2.16
CA SER A 492 13.54 14.11 -2.36
C SER A 492 13.97 13.54 -1.03
N ASP A 493 14.03 12.21 -0.89
CA ASP A 493 14.43 11.52 0.33
C ASP A 493 13.64 11.97 1.56
N ILE A 494 12.37 11.58 1.61
CA ILE A 494 11.44 12.01 2.66
C ILE A 494 11.76 11.38 4.02
N LEU A 495 11.57 12.17 5.08
CA LEU A 495 11.55 11.72 6.47
C LEU A 495 10.25 10.95 6.78
N GLY A 496 10.23 10.20 7.89
CA GLY A 496 9.01 9.57 8.38
C GLY A 496 7.88 10.57 8.65
N ASP A 497 8.21 11.72 9.23
CA ASP A 497 7.25 12.80 9.48
C ASP A 497 6.70 13.36 8.16
N GLU A 498 7.53 13.55 7.14
CA GLU A 498 7.12 14.03 5.81
C GLU A 498 6.27 13.01 5.05
N ASP A 499 6.46 11.71 5.29
CA ASP A 499 5.59 10.65 4.77
C ASP A 499 4.18 10.74 5.38
N HIS A 500 4.08 10.95 6.70
CA HIS A 500 2.80 11.11 7.38
C HIS A 500 2.06 12.40 7.01
N LEU A 501 2.79 13.49 6.82
CA LEU A 501 2.23 14.81 6.54
C LEU A 501 1.96 15.05 5.06
N GLY A 502 2.59 14.28 4.19
CA GLY A 502 2.53 14.45 2.75
C GLY A 502 1.24 13.90 2.13
N ASP A 503 0.98 14.34 0.92
CA ASP A 503 -0.20 13.97 0.13
C ASP A 503 0.10 12.80 -0.81
N MET A 504 1.37 12.50 -1.05
CA MET A 504 1.83 11.37 -1.84
C MET A 504 3.19 10.91 -1.32
N ASP A 505 3.40 9.60 -1.26
CA ASP A 505 4.72 8.99 -1.21
C ASP A 505 4.97 8.16 -2.47
N PHE A 506 6.15 8.33 -3.02
CA PHE A 506 6.57 7.70 -4.26
C PHE A 506 7.96 7.10 -4.11
N LYS A 507 8.02 5.78 -4.06
CA LYS A 507 9.26 5.02 -4.04
C LYS A 507 9.60 4.57 -5.45
N VAL A 508 10.79 4.89 -5.90
CA VAL A 508 11.28 4.53 -7.23
C VAL A 508 12.67 3.94 -7.13
N THR A 509 12.88 2.86 -7.85
CA THR A 509 14.17 2.18 -7.97
C THR A 509 14.58 2.10 -9.43
N GLY A 510 15.87 2.10 -9.68
CA GLY A 510 16.36 2.00 -11.04
C GLY A 510 17.87 1.84 -11.14
N THR A 511 18.26 1.56 -12.34
CA THR A 511 19.66 1.64 -12.80
C THR A 511 19.90 3.01 -13.44
N ARG A 512 21.08 3.21 -14.01
CA ARG A 512 21.36 4.43 -14.78
C ARG A 512 20.47 4.55 -16.04
N ASP A 513 19.96 3.43 -16.56
CA ASP A 513 19.28 3.38 -17.86
C ASP A 513 17.74 3.39 -17.73
N GLY A 514 17.17 3.11 -16.56
CA GLY A 514 15.74 3.13 -16.40
C GLY A 514 15.23 2.57 -15.07
N ILE A 515 13.92 2.60 -14.91
CA ILE A 515 13.19 2.21 -13.70
C ILE A 515 13.06 0.67 -13.64
N THR A 516 13.29 0.10 -12.45
CA THR A 516 13.16 -1.35 -12.19
C THR A 516 11.97 -1.69 -11.33
N ALA A 517 11.59 -0.84 -10.39
CA ALA A 517 10.39 -1.01 -9.58
C ALA A 517 9.88 0.32 -9.05
N THR A 518 8.59 0.35 -8.72
CA THR A 518 7.95 1.54 -8.17
C THR A 518 6.82 1.17 -7.21
N GLN A 519 6.60 2.04 -6.24
CA GLN A 519 5.42 2.02 -5.36
C GLN A 519 5.00 3.46 -5.07
N MET A 520 3.77 3.80 -5.40
CA MET A 520 3.20 5.12 -5.15
C MET A 520 1.87 5.01 -4.42
N ASP A 521 1.70 5.84 -3.41
CA ASP A 521 0.45 6.00 -2.68
C ASP A 521 0.06 7.48 -2.68
N ILE A 522 -1.16 7.78 -3.11
CA ILE A 522 -1.73 9.12 -3.07
C ILE A 522 -2.76 9.14 -1.93
N LYS A 523 -2.67 10.14 -1.06
CA LYS A 523 -3.43 10.24 0.20
C LYS A 523 -4.49 11.36 0.19
N VAL A 524 -4.61 12.07 -0.91
CA VAL A 524 -5.58 13.18 -1.10
C VAL A 524 -6.29 13.05 -2.44
N ASP A 525 -7.50 13.65 -2.49
CA ASP A 525 -8.34 13.71 -3.68
C ASP A 525 -7.78 14.62 -4.79
#